data_7238cce7e60112d66625bab793652030
#
_entry.id   7238cce7e60112d66625bab793652030
#
_cell.length_a   1.000
_cell.length_b   1.000
_cell.length_c   1.000
_cell.angle_alpha   90.00
_cell.angle_beta   90.00
_cell.angle_gamma   90.00
#
_symmetry.space_group_name_H-M   'P 1'
#
loop_
_entity.id
_entity.type
_entity.pdbx_description
1 polymer ?
#
loop_
_entity_poly.entity_id
_entity_poly.type
_entity_poly.pdbx_seq_one_letter_code
_entity_poly.pdbx_strand_id
1 'polypeptide(L)'
;MDIRALPIRITKEEAIEIAKSGKNSLFSKLILKNKYAHEVRLHYIEFKIITLKVHKTKSIFKNRRYSNDINELKILVNGSTGSGSIVQDFPTYEIVKNVDCNIVQYSDKDERRVKAKANKMAMRLTHRFMGGIPEIEIVKIESIFRPYWVVFFGKVELNRRVSYLPIEADGFVIGM
;
A
#
# COMPACT_ATOMS: atom_id res chain seq x y z
N MET A 1 -21.19 3.78 -5.42
CA MET A 1 -20.96 2.56 -4.65
C MET A 1 -20.37 2.90 -3.29
N ASP A 2 -20.51 2.01 -2.31
CA ASP A 2 -19.89 2.21 -0.99
C ASP A 2 -18.59 1.43 -0.93
N ILE A 3 -17.54 2.05 -0.40
CA ILE A 3 -16.22 1.44 -0.28
C ILE A 3 -15.70 1.58 1.16
N ARG A 4 -14.87 0.61 1.57
CA ARG A 4 -14.12 0.65 2.82
C ARG A 4 -12.77 1.31 2.55
N ALA A 5 -12.55 2.54 3.02
CA ALA A 5 -11.36 3.30 2.69
C ALA A 5 -10.64 3.85 3.92
N LEU A 6 -9.36 4.15 3.79
CA LEU A 6 -8.63 4.95 4.77
C LEU A 6 -9.10 6.40 4.69
N PRO A 7 -9.15 7.12 5.84
CA PRO A 7 -9.60 8.50 5.87
C PRO A 7 -8.62 9.42 5.13
N ILE A 8 -9.15 10.44 4.47
CA ILE A 8 -8.33 11.50 3.86
C ILE A 8 -7.82 12.41 4.97
N ARG A 9 -6.51 12.54 5.10
CA ARG A 9 -5.82 13.39 6.10
C ARG A 9 -5.03 14.53 5.45
N ILE A 10 -4.62 14.35 4.20
CA ILE A 10 -3.90 15.34 3.42
C ILE A 10 -4.90 16.04 2.50
N THR A 11 -4.96 17.35 2.58
CA THR A 11 -5.83 18.17 1.72
C THR A 11 -5.31 18.19 0.29
N LYS A 12 -6.15 18.62 -0.64
CA LYS A 12 -5.78 18.80 -2.04
C LYS A 12 -4.65 19.82 -2.21
N GLU A 13 -4.69 20.89 -1.43
CA GLU A 13 -3.70 21.98 -1.42
C GLU A 13 -2.34 21.49 -0.92
N GLU A 14 -2.32 20.75 0.18
CA GLU A 14 -1.11 20.13 0.71
C GLU A 14 -0.50 19.13 -0.28
N ALA A 15 -1.33 18.34 -0.98
CA ALA A 15 -0.86 17.41 -2.00
C ALA A 15 -0.17 18.14 -3.16
N ILE A 16 -0.69 19.30 -3.58
CA ILE A 16 -0.06 20.15 -4.59
C ILE A 16 1.30 20.65 -4.10
N GLU A 17 1.41 21.08 -2.85
CA GLU A 17 2.66 21.55 -2.27
C GLU A 17 3.70 20.42 -2.17
N ILE A 18 3.28 19.22 -1.73
CA ILE A 18 4.12 18.03 -1.69
C ILE A 18 4.64 17.69 -3.10
N ALA A 19 3.76 17.75 -4.10
CA ALA A 19 4.12 17.48 -5.48
C ALA A 19 5.14 18.51 -6.02
N LYS A 20 4.98 19.79 -5.70
CA LYS A 20 5.88 20.88 -6.12
C LYS A 20 7.23 20.80 -5.40
N SER A 21 7.24 20.46 -4.11
CA SER A 21 8.47 20.38 -3.31
C SER A 21 9.42 19.26 -3.75
N GLY A 22 8.95 18.33 -4.57
CA GLY A 22 9.75 17.21 -5.07
C GLY A 22 10.27 16.27 -3.98
N LYS A 23 9.67 16.28 -2.79
CA LYS A 23 10.12 15.47 -1.63
C LYS A 23 10.08 13.96 -1.90
N ASN A 24 9.30 13.49 -2.87
CA ASN A 24 9.06 12.08 -3.08
C ASN A 24 10.08 11.34 -3.96
N SER A 25 10.94 12.03 -4.73
CA SER A 25 12.00 11.38 -5.52
C SER A 25 12.91 12.40 -6.21
N LEU A 26 14.21 12.08 -6.34
CA LEU A 26 15.14 12.83 -7.19
C LEU A 26 14.68 12.87 -8.66
N PHE A 27 13.99 11.81 -9.13
CA PHE A 27 13.41 11.74 -10.47
C PHE A 27 12.27 12.74 -10.68
N SER A 28 11.42 12.97 -9.67
CA SER A 28 10.32 13.93 -9.78
C SER A 28 10.85 15.36 -9.90
N LYS A 29 11.95 15.69 -9.22
CA LYS A 29 12.63 16.99 -9.35
C LYS A 29 13.13 17.26 -10.77
N LEU A 30 13.65 16.22 -11.45
CA LEU A 30 14.21 16.37 -12.80
C LEU A 30 13.11 16.53 -13.86
N ILE A 31 12.02 15.78 -13.73
CA ILE A 31 10.92 15.73 -14.72
C ILE A 31 9.95 16.90 -14.54
N LEU A 32 9.77 17.38 -13.31
CA LEU A 32 8.72 18.33 -12.95
C LEU A 32 9.26 19.76 -12.73
N LYS A 33 10.57 19.99 -12.86
CA LYS A 33 11.28 21.23 -12.48
C LYS A 33 10.70 22.55 -13.04
N ASN A 34 9.87 22.48 -14.08
CA ASN A 34 9.24 23.67 -14.70
C ASN A 34 7.78 23.44 -15.11
N LYS A 35 7.10 22.46 -14.51
CA LYS A 35 5.71 22.15 -14.86
C LYS A 35 4.77 22.60 -13.75
N TYR A 36 3.73 23.34 -14.09
CA TYR A 36 2.67 23.71 -13.16
C TYR A 36 1.70 22.55 -13.00
N ALA A 37 1.24 22.32 -11.75
CA ALA A 37 0.10 21.46 -11.49
C ALA A 37 -1.14 22.04 -12.19
N HIS A 38 -1.68 21.29 -13.13
CA HIS A 38 -2.79 21.75 -13.97
C HIS A 38 -4.14 21.24 -13.46
N GLU A 39 -4.13 19.98 -12.98
CA GLU A 39 -5.33 19.33 -12.47
C GLU A 39 -4.95 18.39 -11.31
N VAL A 40 -5.87 18.25 -10.34
CA VAL A 40 -5.72 17.30 -9.23
C VAL A 40 -7.01 16.54 -9.07
N ARG A 41 -6.93 15.21 -9.09
CA ARG A 41 -8.07 14.31 -8.93
C ARG A 41 -7.86 13.38 -7.75
N LEU A 42 -8.97 13.11 -7.03
CA LEU A 42 -8.99 12.07 -6.00
C LEU A 42 -9.20 10.72 -6.69
N HIS A 43 -8.40 9.72 -6.31
CA HIS A 43 -8.57 8.34 -6.70
C HIS A 43 -8.48 7.43 -5.49
N TYR A 44 -9.23 6.33 -5.51
CA TYR A 44 -9.16 5.27 -4.53
C TYR A 44 -8.55 4.03 -5.17
N ILE A 45 -7.42 3.58 -4.64
CA ILE A 45 -6.71 2.40 -5.15
C ILE A 45 -6.92 1.24 -4.19
N GLU A 46 -7.33 0.09 -4.73
CA GLU A 46 -7.55 -1.11 -3.93
C GLU A 46 -6.22 -1.71 -3.45
N PHE A 47 -6.17 -1.98 -2.16
CA PHE A 47 -5.15 -2.76 -1.49
C PHE A 47 -5.76 -4.01 -0.88
N LYS A 48 -4.99 -5.08 -0.79
CA LYS A 48 -5.37 -6.30 -0.08
C LYS A 48 -4.64 -6.36 1.25
N ILE A 49 -5.41 -6.51 2.34
CA ILE A 49 -4.89 -6.82 3.66
C ILE A 49 -4.90 -8.34 3.79
N ILE A 50 -3.72 -8.92 3.99
CA ILE A 50 -3.57 -10.35 4.17
C ILE A 50 -3.13 -10.61 5.59
N THR A 51 -4.00 -11.28 6.35
CA THR A 51 -3.69 -11.75 7.70
C THR A 51 -3.15 -13.17 7.63
N LEU A 52 -1.95 -13.36 8.19
CA LEU A 52 -1.26 -14.63 8.22
C LEU A 52 -1.02 -15.05 9.67
N LYS A 53 -1.21 -16.34 9.95
CA LYS A 53 -0.71 -16.97 11.17
C LYS A 53 0.63 -17.63 10.90
N VAL A 54 1.54 -17.47 11.85
CA VAL A 54 2.87 -18.05 11.79
C VAL A 54 2.97 -19.10 12.90
N HIS A 55 3.09 -20.36 12.49
CA HIS A 55 3.24 -21.46 13.40
C HIS A 55 4.73 -21.75 13.66
N LYS A 56 5.09 -21.86 14.92
CA LYS A 56 6.46 -22.21 15.31
C LYS A 56 6.77 -23.63 14.90
N THR A 57 7.75 -23.82 14.03
CA THR A 57 8.36 -25.14 13.86
C THR A 57 9.26 -25.41 15.04
N LYS A 58 9.19 -26.61 15.64
CA LYS A 58 10.09 -27.01 16.73
C LYS A 58 11.53 -26.84 16.26
N SER A 59 12.24 -25.86 16.79
CA SER A 59 13.64 -25.64 16.48
C SER A 59 14.44 -26.85 17.00
N ILE A 60 15.23 -27.47 16.13
CA ILE A 60 16.16 -28.55 16.47
C ILE A 60 17.29 -28.00 17.38
N PHE A 61 17.50 -26.70 17.40
CA PHE A 61 18.53 -26.03 18.20
C PHE A 61 17.92 -25.35 19.43
N LYS A 62 18.00 -25.99 20.57
CA LYS A 62 17.44 -25.57 21.88
C LYS A 62 18.01 -24.28 22.49
N ASN A 63 18.98 -23.60 21.89
CA ASN A 63 19.76 -22.55 22.56
C ASN A 63 19.67 -21.13 22.01
N ARG A 64 18.65 -20.75 21.23
CA ARG A 64 18.45 -19.34 20.84
C ARG A 64 17.31 -18.72 21.61
N ARG A 65 17.66 -17.83 22.57
CA ARG A 65 16.77 -16.96 23.34
C ARG A 65 16.14 -15.84 22.48
N TYR A 66 15.46 -16.19 21.40
CA TYR A 66 14.65 -15.21 20.65
C TYR A 66 13.18 -15.66 20.69
N SER A 67 12.51 -15.26 21.76
CA SER A 67 11.06 -15.48 21.93
C SER A 67 10.26 -14.25 21.53
N ASN A 68 10.47 -13.75 20.33
CA ASN A 68 9.42 -12.89 19.74
C ASN A 68 8.41 -13.82 19.09
N ASP A 69 7.35 -14.11 19.82
CA ASP A 69 6.22 -14.90 19.35
C ASP A 69 5.41 -14.09 18.33
N ILE A 70 5.87 -14.11 17.09
CA ILE A 70 5.08 -13.57 15.99
C ILE A 70 3.99 -14.60 15.69
N ASN A 71 2.81 -14.41 16.28
CA ASN A 71 1.68 -15.29 16.06
C ASN A 71 0.83 -14.87 14.86
N GLU A 72 0.77 -13.57 14.59
CA GLU A 72 -0.02 -12.98 13.51
C GLU A 72 0.78 -11.89 12.78
N LEU A 73 0.69 -11.89 11.45
CA LEU A 73 1.27 -10.87 10.59
C LEU A 73 0.17 -10.29 9.69
N LYS A 74 0.16 -8.98 9.55
CA LYS A 74 -0.67 -8.30 8.55
C LYS A 74 0.21 -7.71 7.45
N ILE A 75 -0.10 -8.07 6.22
CA ILE A 75 0.62 -7.59 5.04
C ILE A 75 -0.36 -6.84 4.16
N LEU A 76 -0.01 -5.61 3.85
CA LEU A 76 -0.73 -4.77 2.92
C LEU A 76 -0.10 -4.91 1.54
N VAL A 77 -0.88 -5.31 0.53
CA VAL A 77 -0.42 -5.46 -0.85
C VAL A 77 -1.19 -4.51 -1.74
N ASN A 78 -0.48 -3.67 -2.48
CA ASN A 78 -1.06 -2.79 -3.49
C ASN A 78 -1.60 -3.63 -4.65
N GLY A 79 -2.90 -3.50 -4.93
CA GLY A 79 -3.58 -4.29 -5.95
C GLY A 79 -3.14 -3.99 -7.38
N SER A 80 -2.58 -2.81 -7.64
CA SER A 80 -2.12 -2.39 -8.98
C SER A 80 -0.65 -2.74 -9.21
N THR A 81 0.23 -2.40 -8.27
CA THR A 81 1.68 -2.61 -8.44
C THR A 81 2.14 -3.99 -7.96
N GLY A 82 1.38 -4.63 -7.06
CA GLY A 82 1.79 -5.84 -6.36
C GLY A 82 2.90 -5.61 -5.32
N SER A 83 3.24 -4.36 -5.02
CA SER A 83 4.15 -4.05 -3.91
C SER A 83 3.46 -4.38 -2.58
N GLY A 84 4.23 -4.85 -1.61
CA GLY A 84 3.69 -5.21 -0.30
C GLY A 84 4.52 -4.64 0.83
N SER A 85 3.89 -4.42 1.98
CA SER A 85 4.52 -3.96 3.21
C SER A 85 3.90 -4.63 4.42
N ILE A 86 4.71 -4.86 5.44
CA ILE A 86 4.24 -5.40 6.72
C ILE A 86 3.65 -4.24 7.51
N VAL A 87 2.48 -4.45 8.11
CA VAL A 87 1.77 -3.46 8.89
C VAL A 87 1.57 -4.02 10.31
N GLN A 88 2.09 -3.31 11.30
CA GLN A 88 1.88 -3.67 12.72
C GLN A 88 0.54 -3.12 13.21
N ASP A 89 0.38 -1.80 13.08
CA ASP A 89 -0.83 -1.09 13.46
C ASP A 89 -1.57 -0.63 12.21
N PHE A 90 -2.71 -1.24 11.95
CA PHE A 90 -3.52 -0.86 10.81
C PHE A 90 -4.42 0.32 11.18
N PRO A 91 -4.40 1.42 10.41
CA PRO A 91 -5.24 2.56 10.70
C PRO A 91 -6.73 2.21 10.60
N THR A 92 -7.54 2.90 11.37
CA THR A 92 -8.99 2.80 11.27
C THR A 92 -9.44 3.18 9.85
N TYR A 93 -10.39 2.43 9.32
CA TYR A 93 -11.02 2.73 8.04
C TYR A 93 -12.45 3.23 8.26
N GLU A 94 -12.98 3.88 7.26
CA GLU A 94 -14.35 4.38 7.21
C GLU A 94 -15.10 3.82 6.01
N ILE A 95 -16.42 3.89 6.03
CA ILE A 95 -17.26 3.58 4.88
C ILE A 95 -17.55 4.88 4.15
N VAL A 96 -16.93 5.03 2.99
CA VAL A 96 -17.19 6.16 2.09
C VAL A 96 -18.35 5.79 1.18
N LYS A 97 -19.45 6.54 1.29
CA LYS A 97 -20.69 6.28 0.53
C LYS A 97 -20.73 7.02 -0.79
N ASN A 98 -21.48 6.45 -1.75
CA ASN A 98 -21.76 7.08 -3.04
C ASN A 98 -20.51 7.46 -3.85
N VAL A 99 -19.43 6.69 -3.75
CA VAL A 99 -18.21 6.93 -4.50
C VAL A 99 -18.46 6.65 -6.00
N ASP A 100 -18.01 7.57 -6.86
CA ASP A 100 -18.04 7.37 -8.29
C ASP A 100 -17.08 6.25 -8.70
N CYS A 101 -17.55 5.28 -9.49
CA CYS A 101 -16.74 4.17 -9.95
C CYS A 101 -15.54 4.60 -10.82
N ASN A 102 -15.63 5.76 -11.48
CA ASN A 102 -14.55 6.30 -12.32
C ASN A 102 -13.30 6.73 -11.53
N ILE A 103 -13.43 6.96 -10.22
CA ILE A 103 -12.30 7.31 -9.36
C ILE A 103 -11.81 6.12 -8.53
N VAL A 104 -12.38 4.93 -8.73
CA VAL A 104 -12.01 3.70 -8.02
C VAL A 104 -11.21 2.80 -8.93
N GLN A 105 -10.00 2.47 -8.52
CA GLN A 105 -9.14 1.51 -9.21
C GLN A 105 -9.07 0.21 -8.42
N TYR A 106 -9.64 -0.83 -8.99
CA TYR A 106 -9.59 -2.19 -8.45
C TYR A 106 -8.23 -2.85 -8.69
N SER A 107 -7.96 -3.88 -7.91
CA SER A 107 -6.80 -4.73 -8.10
C SER A 107 -6.88 -5.44 -9.46
N ASP A 108 -5.84 -5.28 -10.26
CA ASP A 108 -5.61 -6.04 -11.50
C ASP A 108 -4.74 -7.27 -11.26
N LYS A 109 -4.25 -7.46 -10.04
CA LYS A 109 -3.42 -8.61 -9.67
C LYS A 109 -4.28 -9.79 -9.26
N ASP A 110 -3.99 -10.94 -9.86
CA ASP A 110 -4.55 -12.21 -9.49
C ASP A 110 -4.32 -12.49 -7.98
N GLU A 111 -5.35 -12.98 -7.31
CA GLU A 111 -5.29 -13.34 -5.89
C GLU A 111 -4.13 -14.29 -5.57
N ARG A 112 -3.81 -15.19 -6.49
CA ARG A 112 -2.66 -16.10 -6.40
C ARG A 112 -1.34 -15.35 -6.26
N ARG A 113 -1.14 -14.28 -7.04
CA ARG A 113 0.05 -13.41 -6.98
C ARG A 113 0.11 -12.62 -5.67
N VAL A 114 -1.04 -12.13 -5.20
CA VAL A 114 -1.18 -11.42 -3.94
C VAL A 114 -0.80 -12.32 -2.77
N LYS A 115 -1.34 -13.54 -2.72
CA LYS A 115 -1.00 -14.58 -1.73
C LYS A 115 0.49 -14.95 -1.76
N ALA A 116 1.04 -15.18 -2.95
CA ALA A 116 2.45 -15.52 -3.10
C ALA A 116 3.37 -14.40 -2.62
N LYS A 117 3.00 -13.13 -2.87
CA LYS A 117 3.75 -11.97 -2.38
C LYS A 117 3.73 -11.92 -0.85
N ALA A 118 2.56 -12.08 -0.23
CA ALA A 118 2.40 -12.07 1.22
C ALA A 118 3.21 -13.20 1.88
N ASN A 119 3.09 -14.42 1.38
CA ASN A 119 3.88 -15.56 1.88
C ASN A 119 5.38 -15.33 1.78
N LYS A 120 5.87 -14.82 0.63
CA LYS A 120 7.29 -14.50 0.46
C LYS A 120 7.79 -13.47 1.47
N MET A 121 6.97 -12.47 1.78
CA MET A 121 7.33 -11.44 2.77
C MET A 121 7.33 -12.00 4.19
N ALA A 122 6.29 -12.75 4.55
CA ALA A 122 6.20 -13.41 5.84
C ALA A 122 7.39 -14.38 6.07
N MET A 123 7.70 -15.22 5.08
CA MET A 123 8.87 -16.13 5.12
C MET A 123 10.18 -15.37 5.35
N ARG A 124 10.40 -14.26 4.65
CA ARG A 124 11.63 -13.47 4.83
C ARG A 124 11.74 -12.89 6.24
N LEU A 125 10.64 -12.37 6.77
CA LEU A 125 10.61 -11.80 8.10
C LEU A 125 10.85 -12.90 9.16
N THR A 126 10.08 -13.97 9.09
CA THR A 126 10.11 -15.03 10.10
C THR A 126 11.42 -15.82 10.08
N HIS A 127 11.97 -16.12 8.90
CA HIS A 127 13.28 -16.77 8.79
C HIS A 127 14.39 -15.96 9.47
N ARG A 128 14.32 -14.63 9.37
CA ARG A 128 15.30 -13.74 10.00
C ARG A 128 15.27 -13.80 11.53
N PHE A 129 14.08 -14.01 12.11
CA PHE A 129 13.88 -13.98 13.57
C PHE A 129 13.74 -15.34 14.23
N MET A 130 13.26 -16.35 13.53
CA MET A 130 12.93 -17.65 14.12
C MET A 130 13.96 -18.76 13.87
N GLY A 131 14.90 -18.55 12.95
CA GLY A 131 16.00 -19.49 12.70
C GLY A 131 15.59 -20.86 12.14
N GLY A 132 14.37 -21.00 11.62
CA GLY A 132 13.84 -22.22 11.01
C GLY A 132 12.91 -21.87 9.84
N ILE A 133 12.32 -22.87 9.19
CA ILE A 133 11.29 -22.68 8.18
C ILE A 133 9.95 -22.64 8.91
N PRO A 134 9.29 -21.48 9.04
CA PRO A 134 8.00 -21.40 9.69
C PRO A 134 6.90 -21.98 8.79
N GLU A 135 5.89 -22.53 9.38
CA GLU A 135 4.64 -22.84 8.70
C GLU A 135 3.77 -21.58 8.72
N ILE A 136 3.33 -21.12 7.54
CA ILE A 136 2.57 -19.89 7.37
C ILE A 136 1.22 -20.23 6.77
N GLU A 137 0.16 -19.83 7.47
CA GLU A 137 -1.21 -19.99 7.06
C GLU A 137 -1.84 -18.63 6.74
N ILE A 138 -2.49 -18.50 5.59
CA ILE A 138 -3.31 -17.32 5.27
C ILE A 138 -4.68 -17.50 5.90
N VAL A 139 -4.99 -16.66 6.89
CA VAL A 139 -6.25 -16.73 7.64
C VAL A 139 -7.34 -15.88 6.97
N LYS A 140 -6.97 -14.70 6.46
CA LYS A 140 -7.94 -13.72 5.94
C LYS A 140 -7.34 -12.87 4.83
N ILE A 141 -8.18 -12.53 3.86
CA ILE A 141 -7.87 -11.54 2.83
C ILE A 141 -9.03 -10.56 2.77
N GLU A 142 -8.73 -9.28 2.90
CA GLU A 142 -9.72 -8.20 2.87
C GLU A 142 -9.29 -7.12 1.87
N SER A 143 -10.28 -6.46 1.28
CA SER A 143 -10.05 -5.28 0.44
C SER A 143 -10.22 -4.02 1.26
N ILE A 144 -9.30 -3.08 1.03
CA ILE A 144 -9.40 -1.72 1.52
C ILE A 144 -8.94 -0.76 0.43
N PHE A 145 -9.51 0.42 0.39
CA PHE A 145 -9.12 1.44 -0.57
C PHE A 145 -8.29 2.52 0.10
N ARG A 146 -7.17 2.87 -0.54
CA ARG A 146 -6.35 4.02 -0.11
C ARG A 146 -6.66 5.21 -1.01
N PRO A 147 -6.93 6.39 -0.43
CA PRO A 147 -7.12 7.61 -1.19
C PRO A 147 -5.77 8.15 -1.69
N TYR A 148 -5.76 8.62 -2.93
CA TYR A 148 -4.63 9.28 -3.56
C TYR A 148 -5.06 10.57 -4.22
N TRP A 149 -4.34 11.66 -3.98
CA TRP A 149 -4.39 12.84 -4.82
C TRP A 149 -3.45 12.64 -6.01
N VAL A 150 -4.00 12.53 -7.20
CA VAL A 150 -3.22 12.42 -8.43
C VAL A 150 -3.07 13.82 -9.03
N VAL A 151 -1.84 14.36 -8.94
CA VAL A 151 -1.49 15.69 -9.45
C VAL A 151 -0.99 15.55 -10.88
N PHE A 152 -1.68 16.18 -11.84
CA PHE A 152 -1.32 16.17 -13.25
C PHE A 152 -0.53 17.44 -13.62
N PHE A 153 0.58 17.25 -14.33
CA PHE A 153 1.46 18.31 -14.81
C PHE A 153 1.33 18.47 -16.31
N GLY A 154 0.33 19.23 -16.72
CA GLY A 154 -0.07 19.47 -18.09
C GLY A 154 -1.55 19.12 -18.30
N LYS A 155 -2.07 19.56 -19.45
CA LYS A 155 -3.48 19.39 -19.80
C LYS A 155 -3.78 17.92 -20.08
N VAL A 156 -4.79 17.37 -19.42
CA VAL A 156 -5.25 16.00 -19.65
C VAL A 156 -6.12 16.00 -20.90
N GLU A 157 -5.58 15.47 -21.99
CA GLU A 157 -6.26 15.35 -23.28
C GLU A 157 -6.31 13.88 -23.72
N LEU A 158 -7.33 13.52 -24.48
CA LEU A 158 -7.45 12.16 -25.03
C LEU A 158 -6.24 11.85 -25.91
N ASN A 159 -5.66 10.66 -25.76
CA ASN A 159 -4.49 10.18 -26.51
C ASN A 159 -3.16 10.95 -26.29
N ARG A 160 -3.08 11.83 -25.29
CA ARG A 160 -1.84 12.51 -24.93
C ARG A 160 -1.29 12.02 -23.61
N ARG A 161 0.00 11.67 -23.58
CA ARG A 161 0.68 11.30 -22.33
C ARG A 161 0.88 12.53 -21.47
N VAL A 162 0.34 12.51 -20.26
CA VAL A 162 0.52 13.57 -19.25
C VAL A 162 1.35 13.01 -18.10
N SER A 163 2.29 13.82 -17.61
CA SER A 163 3.04 13.49 -16.39
C SER A 163 2.12 13.65 -15.18
N TYR A 164 2.12 12.69 -14.28
CA TYR A 164 1.36 12.78 -13.05
C TYR A 164 2.16 12.26 -11.86
N LEU A 165 1.77 12.69 -10.67
CA LEU A 165 2.36 12.24 -9.40
C LEU A 165 1.24 11.85 -8.44
N PRO A 166 1.15 10.58 -8.02
CA PRO A 166 0.21 10.16 -6.99
C PRO A 166 0.78 10.51 -5.61
N ILE A 167 -0.03 11.16 -4.78
CA ILE A 167 0.27 11.51 -3.40
C ILE A 167 -0.69 10.73 -2.49
N GLU A 168 -0.18 9.95 -1.55
CA GLU A 168 -0.98 9.24 -0.56
C GLU A 168 -1.73 10.25 0.31
N ALA A 169 -3.08 10.20 0.26
CA ALA A 169 -3.92 11.19 0.93
C ALA A 169 -4.28 10.81 2.37
N ASP A 170 -4.02 9.58 2.77
CA ASP A 170 -4.32 9.06 4.11
C ASP A 170 -3.24 9.41 5.16
N GLY A 171 -2.10 9.93 4.73
CA GLY A 171 -0.97 10.23 5.62
C GLY A 171 -0.36 8.99 6.30
N PHE A 172 -0.78 7.79 5.88
CA PHE A 172 -0.27 6.55 6.45
C PHE A 172 1.05 6.18 5.82
N VAL A 173 2.12 6.38 6.58
CA VAL A 173 3.47 5.96 6.16
C VAL A 173 3.61 4.47 6.40
N ILE A 174 3.70 3.72 5.33
CA ILE A 174 4.01 2.29 5.41
C ILE A 174 5.50 2.18 5.75
N GLY A 175 5.81 1.72 6.98
CA GLY A 175 7.18 1.52 7.42
C GLY A 175 7.93 0.58 6.45
N MET A 176 9.11 0.99 6.06
CA MET A 176 10.07 0.16 5.30
C MET A 176 10.83 -0.77 6.24
#